data_b7c05e8572bcddeeeaf5c82408aed014
#
_entry.id   b7c05e8572bcddeeeaf5c82408aed014
#
_cell.length_a   1.000
_cell.length_b   1.000
_cell.length_c   1.000
_cell.angle_alpha   90.00
_cell.angle_beta   90.00
_cell.angle_gamma   90.00
#
_symmetry.space_group_name_H-M   'P 1'
#
loop_
_entity.id
_entity.type
_entity.pdbx_description
1 polymer ?
#
loop_
_entity_poly.entity_id
_entity_poly.type
_entity_poly.pdbx_seq_one_letter_code
_entity_poly.pdbx_strand_id
1 'polypeptide(L)'
;MSARAWDHAVDQFLAHASAEKGLAAASLEAARTDLGRLRTWSAERGAAPSGLRDEDLRAFLIASADELKAVSRARLLSTLRSFFRFLAAEGLAPADPTATLVAPKKGRKLPAVLSVDQVERLLDCIDGVRPPDLRDRAILELLYGCGCRVSELCGLDVQDLDAAEATLRLRGKGRKQRLVPVGEPALEAVARYLRSGRPELAGQKADAALFLNQRGKRLTRVSVWTLIKKAGSVAGLPETV
;
A
#
# COMPACT_ATOMS: atom_id res chain seq x y z
N MET A 1 -18.18 -28.66 -7.72
CA MET A 1 -17.01 -28.78 -8.65
C MET A 1 -16.40 -27.43 -9.02
N SER A 2 -17.16 -26.37 -9.25
CA SER A 2 -16.64 -25.03 -9.62
C SER A 2 -15.72 -24.39 -8.58
N ALA A 3 -16.01 -24.49 -7.28
CA ALA A 3 -15.20 -23.85 -6.23
C ALA A 3 -13.75 -24.35 -6.17
N ARG A 4 -13.53 -25.67 -6.27
CA ARG A 4 -12.17 -26.25 -6.30
C ARG A 4 -11.36 -25.83 -7.55
N ALA A 5 -12.05 -25.70 -8.69
CA ALA A 5 -11.41 -25.23 -9.93
C ALA A 5 -10.95 -23.77 -9.81
N TRP A 6 -11.75 -22.93 -9.14
CA TRP A 6 -11.38 -21.56 -8.83
C TRP A 6 -10.18 -21.47 -7.89
N ASP A 7 -10.20 -22.21 -6.78
CA ASP A 7 -9.08 -22.19 -5.80
C ASP A 7 -7.77 -22.61 -6.49
N HIS A 8 -7.82 -23.70 -7.25
CA HIS A 8 -6.64 -24.20 -7.96
C HIS A 8 -6.10 -23.19 -8.98
N ALA A 9 -6.96 -22.62 -9.83
CA ALA A 9 -6.57 -21.65 -10.84
C ALA A 9 -5.97 -20.35 -10.22
N VAL A 10 -6.58 -19.86 -9.15
CA VAL A 10 -6.10 -18.65 -8.45
C VAL A 10 -4.75 -18.92 -7.79
N ASP A 11 -4.57 -20.04 -7.11
CA ASP A 11 -3.32 -20.36 -6.42
C ASP A 11 -2.17 -20.58 -7.41
N GLN A 12 -2.41 -21.27 -8.53
CA GLN A 12 -1.43 -21.42 -9.61
C GLN A 12 -1.03 -20.05 -10.20
N PHE A 13 -2.01 -19.20 -10.50
CA PHE A 13 -1.73 -17.86 -11.00
C PHE A 13 -0.91 -17.02 -10.02
N LEU A 14 -1.24 -17.03 -8.74
CA LEU A 14 -0.51 -16.27 -7.73
C LEU A 14 0.90 -16.80 -7.52
N ALA A 15 1.10 -18.12 -7.58
CA ALA A 15 2.42 -18.74 -7.55
C ALA A 15 3.27 -18.32 -8.76
N HIS A 16 2.72 -18.41 -9.97
CA HIS A 16 3.36 -17.91 -11.20
C HIS A 16 3.69 -16.42 -11.12
N ALA A 17 2.72 -15.60 -10.68
CA ALA A 17 2.91 -14.14 -10.57
C ALA A 17 3.98 -13.77 -9.53
N SER A 18 4.14 -14.58 -8.48
CA SER A 18 5.20 -14.41 -7.48
C SER A 18 6.57 -14.83 -8.02
N ALA A 19 6.65 -16.03 -8.61
CA ALA A 19 7.91 -16.63 -9.01
C ALA A 19 8.49 -15.99 -10.28
N GLU A 20 7.69 -15.83 -11.33
CA GLU A 20 8.17 -15.37 -12.63
C GLU A 20 8.08 -13.84 -12.82
N LYS A 21 7.02 -13.20 -12.27
CA LYS A 21 6.84 -11.74 -12.41
C LYS A 21 7.36 -10.94 -11.21
N GLY A 22 7.82 -11.61 -10.15
CA GLY A 22 8.35 -10.96 -8.95
C GLY A 22 7.36 -9.98 -8.29
N LEU A 23 6.06 -10.28 -8.34
CA LEU A 23 5.03 -9.42 -7.77
C LEU A 23 5.18 -9.35 -6.24
N ALA A 24 5.16 -8.14 -5.71
CA ALA A 24 5.21 -7.92 -4.27
C ALA A 24 3.96 -8.49 -3.57
N ALA A 25 4.11 -8.91 -2.30
CA ALA A 25 3.03 -9.49 -1.48
C ALA A 25 1.73 -8.68 -1.52
N ALA A 26 1.82 -7.34 -1.42
CA ALA A 26 0.65 -6.46 -1.51
C ALA A 26 -0.06 -6.50 -2.87
N SER A 27 0.68 -6.74 -3.97
CA SER A 27 0.10 -6.90 -5.30
C SER A 27 -0.57 -8.26 -5.48
N LEU A 28 0.01 -9.31 -4.89
CA LEU A 28 -0.59 -10.65 -4.87
C LEU A 28 -1.89 -10.65 -4.05
N GLU A 29 -1.90 -9.97 -2.90
CA GLU A 29 -3.10 -9.85 -2.06
C GLU A 29 -4.20 -9.05 -2.76
N ALA A 30 -3.84 -7.96 -3.44
CA ALA A 30 -4.79 -7.21 -4.25
C ALA A 30 -5.37 -8.06 -5.41
N ALA A 31 -4.52 -8.86 -6.06
CA ALA A 31 -4.97 -9.78 -7.11
C ALA A 31 -5.88 -10.89 -6.55
N ARG A 32 -5.54 -11.45 -5.39
CA ARG A 32 -6.39 -12.43 -4.69
C ARG A 32 -7.76 -11.85 -4.36
N THR A 33 -7.81 -10.63 -3.86
CA THR A 33 -9.07 -9.92 -3.57
C THR A 33 -9.91 -9.69 -4.83
N ASP A 34 -9.28 -9.25 -5.91
CA ASP A 34 -9.96 -9.01 -7.19
C ASP A 34 -10.53 -10.31 -7.78
N LEU A 35 -9.76 -11.38 -7.78
CA LEU A 35 -10.19 -12.70 -8.26
C LEU A 35 -11.25 -13.33 -7.35
N GLY A 36 -11.18 -13.08 -6.05
CA GLY A 36 -12.20 -13.46 -5.08
C GLY A 36 -13.57 -12.86 -5.42
N ARG A 37 -13.60 -11.57 -5.83
CA ARG A 37 -14.84 -10.90 -6.28
C ARG A 37 -15.43 -11.58 -7.52
N LEU A 38 -14.60 -11.89 -8.52
CA LEU A 38 -15.04 -12.58 -9.73
C LEU A 38 -15.53 -14.00 -9.40
N ARG A 39 -14.83 -14.71 -8.53
CA ARG A 39 -15.23 -16.05 -8.05
C ARG A 39 -16.62 -16.02 -7.41
N THR A 40 -16.87 -15.09 -6.49
CA THR A 40 -18.19 -14.95 -5.83
C THR A 40 -19.28 -14.69 -6.85
N TRP A 41 -19.07 -13.76 -7.77
CA TRP A 41 -20.01 -13.40 -8.82
C TRP A 41 -20.30 -14.59 -9.77
N SER A 42 -19.29 -15.36 -10.14
CA SER A 42 -19.43 -16.52 -11.03
C SER A 42 -20.01 -17.76 -10.35
N ALA A 43 -19.90 -17.86 -9.01
CA ALA A 43 -20.48 -18.96 -8.25
C ALA A 43 -22.02 -19.00 -8.36
N GLU A 44 -22.67 -17.83 -8.38
CA GLU A 44 -24.11 -17.70 -8.59
C GLU A 44 -24.57 -18.23 -9.97
N ARG A 45 -23.64 -18.33 -10.92
CA ARG A 45 -23.85 -18.79 -12.30
C ARG A 45 -23.30 -20.19 -12.56
N GLY A 46 -22.77 -20.84 -11.54
CA GLY A 46 -22.15 -22.17 -11.64
C GLY A 46 -20.92 -22.23 -12.56
N ALA A 47 -20.34 -21.07 -12.94
CA ALA A 47 -19.27 -20.98 -13.93
C ALA A 47 -17.89 -21.24 -13.31
N ALA A 48 -17.10 -22.10 -13.97
CA ALA A 48 -15.68 -22.28 -13.69
C ALA A 48 -14.85 -21.17 -14.41
N PRO A 49 -13.59 -20.90 -14.00
CA PRO A 49 -12.75 -19.88 -14.65
C PRO A 49 -12.63 -20.06 -16.16
N SER A 50 -12.42 -21.31 -16.60
CA SER A 50 -12.24 -21.68 -18.01
C SER A 50 -13.52 -21.57 -18.86
N GLY A 51 -14.68 -21.46 -18.23
CA GLY A 51 -15.97 -21.36 -18.92
C GLY A 51 -16.48 -19.92 -19.07
N LEU A 52 -15.81 -18.94 -18.48
CA LEU A 52 -16.19 -17.54 -18.59
C LEU A 52 -15.86 -16.97 -19.98
N ARG A 53 -16.84 -16.26 -20.56
CA ARG A 53 -16.72 -15.57 -21.85
C ARG A 53 -16.56 -14.08 -21.64
N ASP A 54 -16.28 -13.34 -22.71
CA ASP A 54 -16.16 -11.87 -22.69
C ASP A 54 -17.48 -11.20 -22.23
N GLU A 55 -18.63 -11.76 -22.60
CA GLU A 55 -19.94 -11.29 -22.16
C GLU A 55 -20.11 -11.37 -20.64
N ASP A 56 -19.67 -12.46 -20.02
CA ASP A 56 -19.71 -12.66 -18.56
C ASP A 56 -18.83 -11.64 -17.84
N LEU A 57 -17.62 -11.42 -18.35
CA LEU A 57 -16.70 -10.45 -17.79
C LEU A 57 -17.17 -9.00 -17.97
N ARG A 58 -17.83 -8.68 -19.09
CA ARG A 58 -18.51 -7.38 -19.27
C ARG A 58 -19.60 -7.18 -18.23
N ALA A 59 -20.47 -8.18 -18.04
CA ALA A 59 -21.55 -8.14 -17.05
C ALA A 59 -20.99 -7.99 -15.63
N PHE A 60 -19.93 -8.71 -15.29
CA PHE A 60 -19.22 -8.57 -14.00
C PHE A 60 -18.64 -7.17 -13.78
N LEU A 61 -17.99 -6.60 -14.81
CA LEU A 61 -17.41 -5.25 -14.70
C LEU A 61 -18.48 -4.16 -14.60
N ILE A 62 -19.64 -4.36 -15.23
CA ILE A 62 -20.80 -3.46 -15.10
C ILE A 62 -21.35 -3.57 -13.66
N ALA A 63 -21.62 -4.77 -13.16
CA ALA A 63 -22.08 -4.97 -11.78
C ALA A 63 -21.11 -4.42 -10.74
N SER A 64 -19.80 -4.50 -11.01
CA SER A 64 -18.78 -3.92 -10.14
C SER A 64 -18.80 -2.38 -10.08
N ALA A 65 -19.58 -1.71 -10.93
CA ALA A 65 -19.64 -0.24 -10.96
C ALA A 65 -20.35 0.34 -9.75
N ASP A 66 -21.27 -0.40 -9.14
CA ASP A 66 -22.01 0.03 -7.96
C ASP A 66 -21.12 0.07 -6.69
N GLU A 67 -20.11 -0.81 -6.65
CA GLU A 67 -19.22 -0.92 -5.49
C GLU A 67 -17.85 -0.25 -5.70
N LEU A 68 -17.34 -0.20 -6.93
CA LEU A 68 -15.97 0.19 -7.23
C LEU A 68 -15.88 1.48 -8.04
N LYS A 69 -15.04 2.41 -7.57
CA LYS A 69 -14.65 3.60 -8.34
C LYS A 69 -13.93 3.20 -9.64
N ALA A 70 -13.99 4.05 -10.66
CA ALA A 70 -13.39 3.81 -11.98
C ALA A 70 -11.91 3.39 -11.91
N VAL A 71 -11.12 3.97 -11.02
CA VAL A 71 -9.71 3.61 -10.81
C VAL A 71 -9.57 2.17 -10.30
N SER A 72 -10.41 1.75 -9.35
CA SER A 72 -10.41 0.38 -8.81
C SER A 72 -10.85 -0.62 -9.87
N ARG A 73 -11.87 -0.30 -10.69
CA ARG A 73 -12.30 -1.15 -11.81
C ARG A 73 -11.23 -1.30 -12.88
N ALA A 74 -10.46 -0.24 -13.17
CA ALA A 74 -9.37 -0.33 -14.12
C ALA A 74 -8.22 -1.22 -13.60
N ARG A 75 -7.95 -1.22 -12.27
CA ARG A 75 -7.01 -2.15 -11.64
C ARG A 75 -7.55 -3.58 -11.69
N LEU A 76 -8.82 -3.78 -11.33
CA LEU A 76 -9.52 -5.07 -11.44
C LEU A 76 -9.39 -5.66 -12.84
N LEU A 77 -9.70 -4.91 -13.88
CA LEU A 77 -9.52 -5.36 -15.28
C LEU A 77 -8.07 -5.74 -15.60
N SER A 78 -7.08 -5.02 -15.04
CA SER A 78 -5.66 -5.38 -15.20
C SER A 78 -5.35 -6.73 -14.56
N THR A 79 -5.91 -7.01 -13.38
CA THR A 79 -5.80 -8.31 -12.71
C THR A 79 -6.44 -9.42 -13.54
N LEU A 80 -7.68 -9.20 -14.03
CA LEU A 80 -8.38 -10.15 -14.89
C LEU A 80 -7.59 -10.49 -16.15
N ARG A 81 -7.06 -9.47 -16.84
CA ARG A 81 -6.20 -9.67 -18.03
C ARG A 81 -4.97 -10.53 -17.72
N SER A 82 -4.31 -10.27 -16.59
CA SER A 82 -3.15 -11.06 -16.20
C SER A 82 -3.52 -12.50 -15.88
N PHE A 83 -4.65 -12.72 -15.23
CA PHE A 83 -5.15 -14.03 -14.86
C PHE A 83 -5.57 -14.86 -16.08
N PHE A 84 -6.42 -14.31 -16.96
CA PHE A 84 -6.90 -15.06 -18.11
C PHE A 84 -5.83 -15.30 -19.18
N ARG A 85 -4.85 -14.39 -19.33
CA ARG A 85 -3.67 -14.67 -20.15
C ARG A 85 -2.85 -15.84 -19.60
N PHE A 86 -2.70 -15.90 -18.27
CA PHE A 86 -2.05 -17.03 -17.63
C PHE A 86 -2.82 -18.33 -17.91
N LEU A 87 -4.14 -18.34 -17.69
CA LEU A 87 -4.95 -19.54 -17.96
C LEU A 87 -4.86 -19.99 -19.42
N ALA A 88 -4.88 -19.09 -20.38
CA ALA A 88 -4.75 -19.40 -21.79
C ALA A 88 -3.33 -19.92 -22.13
N ALA A 89 -2.29 -19.33 -21.56
CA ALA A 89 -0.89 -19.76 -21.78
C ALA A 89 -0.61 -21.16 -21.21
N GLU A 90 -1.21 -21.49 -20.06
CA GLU A 90 -1.08 -22.82 -19.42
C GLU A 90 -2.06 -23.86 -19.99
N GLY A 91 -2.87 -23.52 -20.99
CA GLY A 91 -3.88 -24.43 -21.55
C GLY A 91 -5.05 -24.72 -20.62
N LEU A 92 -5.23 -23.94 -19.56
CA LEU A 92 -6.32 -24.08 -18.56
C LEU A 92 -7.62 -23.41 -19.03
N ALA A 93 -7.56 -22.58 -20.04
CA ALA A 93 -8.71 -21.98 -20.73
C ALA A 93 -8.49 -21.97 -22.25
N PRO A 94 -9.56 -22.10 -23.06
CA PRO A 94 -9.42 -22.20 -24.52
C PRO A 94 -8.94 -20.88 -25.18
N ALA A 95 -9.19 -19.73 -24.54
CA ALA A 95 -8.81 -18.42 -25.02
C ALA A 95 -8.79 -17.40 -23.87
N ASP A 96 -8.28 -16.18 -24.15
CA ASP A 96 -8.32 -15.03 -23.22
C ASP A 96 -9.61 -14.24 -23.46
N PRO A 97 -10.64 -14.34 -22.59
CA PRO A 97 -11.91 -13.61 -22.74
C PRO A 97 -11.79 -12.12 -22.44
N THR A 98 -10.59 -11.64 -22.02
CA THR A 98 -10.38 -10.23 -21.70
C THR A 98 -9.87 -9.40 -22.87
N ALA A 99 -9.55 -10.04 -24.01
CA ALA A 99 -8.88 -9.41 -25.14
C ALA A 99 -9.68 -8.20 -25.70
N THR A 100 -11.02 -8.30 -25.73
CA THR A 100 -11.92 -7.27 -26.26
C THR A 100 -12.39 -6.24 -25.23
N LEU A 101 -12.07 -6.43 -23.94
CA LEU A 101 -12.55 -5.56 -22.88
C LEU A 101 -11.82 -4.22 -22.89
N VAL A 102 -12.56 -3.13 -22.77
CA VAL A 102 -12.02 -1.77 -22.71
C VAL A 102 -11.96 -1.29 -21.26
N ALA A 103 -10.84 -0.70 -20.89
CA ALA A 103 -10.67 -0.15 -19.54
C ALA A 103 -11.55 1.11 -19.35
N PRO A 104 -12.18 1.29 -18.17
CA PRO A 104 -12.87 2.52 -17.86
C PRO A 104 -11.95 3.74 -18.03
N LYS A 105 -12.44 4.81 -18.62
CA LYS A 105 -11.68 6.07 -18.74
C LYS A 105 -11.39 6.59 -17.33
N LYS A 106 -10.12 6.72 -17.00
CA LYS A 106 -9.65 7.36 -15.75
C LYS A 106 -9.62 8.86 -15.98
N GLY A 107 -10.42 9.64 -15.26
CA GLY A 107 -10.17 11.06 -15.15
C GLY A 107 -8.76 11.29 -14.57
N ARG A 108 -7.91 12.08 -15.25
CA ARG A 108 -6.65 12.56 -14.68
C ARG A 108 -7.00 13.67 -13.68
N LYS A 109 -7.13 13.32 -12.40
CA LYS A 109 -7.02 14.34 -11.33
C LYS A 109 -5.54 14.51 -11.03
N LEU A 110 -5.06 15.73 -11.15
CA LEU A 110 -3.72 16.08 -10.62
C LEU A 110 -3.77 15.88 -9.10
N PRO A 111 -2.71 15.32 -8.51
CA PRO A 111 -2.60 15.25 -7.05
C PRO A 111 -2.70 16.64 -6.45
N ALA A 112 -3.44 16.80 -5.36
CA ALA A 112 -3.36 17.99 -4.55
C ALA A 112 -1.95 18.04 -3.91
N VAL A 113 -1.24 19.14 -4.11
CA VAL A 113 0.08 19.37 -3.53
C VAL A 113 -0.07 20.39 -2.42
N LEU A 114 0.53 20.14 -1.27
CA LEU A 114 0.57 21.09 -0.17
C LEU A 114 1.55 22.23 -0.52
N SER A 115 1.20 23.48 -0.18
CA SER A 115 2.15 24.59 -0.17
C SER A 115 3.14 24.44 0.99
N VAL A 116 4.25 25.18 0.94
CA VAL A 116 5.25 25.22 2.02
C VAL A 116 4.58 25.60 3.34
N ASP A 117 3.78 26.67 3.37
CA ASP A 117 3.05 27.12 4.57
C ASP A 117 2.08 26.05 5.12
N GLN A 118 1.51 25.24 4.23
CA GLN A 118 0.63 24.13 4.65
C GLN A 118 1.43 22.99 5.28
N VAL A 119 2.62 22.71 4.76
CA VAL A 119 3.53 21.71 5.35
C VAL A 119 4.04 22.21 6.71
N GLU A 120 4.45 23.45 6.83
CA GLU A 120 4.89 24.04 8.10
C GLU A 120 3.79 23.93 9.15
N ARG A 121 2.56 24.34 8.85
CA ARG A 121 1.42 24.17 9.76
C ARG A 121 1.17 22.72 10.13
N LEU A 122 1.35 21.79 9.18
CA LEU A 122 1.19 20.34 9.44
C LEU A 122 2.28 19.83 10.39
N LEU A 123 3.49 20.28 10.26
CA LEU A 123 4.58 19.94 11.16
C LEU A 123 4.37 20.55 12.54
N ASP A 124 4.03 21.82 12.62
CA ASP A 124 3.92 22.58 13.87
C ASP A 124 2.70 22.22 14.71
N CYS A 125 1.67 21.57 14.10
CA CYS A 125 0.52 21.11 14.88
C CYS A 125 0.84 19.96 15.87
N ILE A 126 2.07 19.39 15.80
CA ILE A 126 2.57 18.37 16.72
C ILE A 126 3.72 18.93 17.55
N ASP A 127 3.40 19.63 18.62
CA ASP A 127 4.36 20.27 19.55
C ASP A 127 4.48 19.56 20.90
N GLY A 128 3.70 18.50 21.11
CA GLY A 128 3.65 17.76 22.37
C GLY A 128 4.96 17.04 22.71
N VAL A 129 5.10 16.72 24.01
CA VAL A 129 6.27 16.02 24.56
C VAL A 129 6.00 14.56 24.96
N ARG A 130 4.76 14.10 24.82
CA ARG A 130 4.40 12.71 25.09
C ARG A 130 5.05 11.77 24.07
N PRO A 131 5.35 10.53 24.44
CA PRO A 131 5.98 9.56 23.54
C PRO A 131 5.34 9.45 22.15
N PRO A 132 3.99 9.41 21.99
CA PRO A 132 3.36 9.42 20.69
C PRO A 132 3.57 10.72 19.91
N ASP A 133 3.59 11.88 20.58
CA ASP A 133 3.75 13.19 19.93
C ASP A 133 5.18 13.31 19.35
N LEU A 134 6.19 12.92 20.12
CA LEU A 134 7.60 12.88 19.65
C LEU A 134 7.78 11.95 18.45
N ARG A 135 7.13 10.78 18.49
CA ARG A 135 7.10 9.84 17.36
C ARG A 135 6.47 10.46 16.13
N ASP A 136 5.31 11.05 16.30
CA ASP A 136 4.47 11.55 15.24
C ASP A 136 5.14 12.75 14.54
N ARG A 137 5.79 13.63 15.30
CA ARG A 137 6.64 14.70 14.74
C ARG A 137 7.80 14.12 13.92
N ALA A 138 8.54 13.15 14.43
CA ALA A 138 9.64 12.51 13.72
C ALA A 138 9.19 11.81 12.43
N ILE A 139 8.00 11.22 12.42
CA ILE A 139 7.40 10.62 11.22
C ILE A 139 7.14 11.67 10.15
N LEU A 140 6.50 12.80 10.50
CA LEU A 140 6.19 13.85 9.53
C LEU A 140 7.46 14.49 8.96
N GLU A 141 8.44 14.75 9.81
CA GLU A 141 9.74 15.30 9.38
C GLU A 141 10.48 14.39 8.38
N LEU A 142 10.52 13.08 8.65
CA LEU A 142 11.14 12.13 7.71
C LEU A 142 10.34 11.98 6.41
N LEU A 143 9.01 11.97 6.47
CA LEU A 143 8.17 11.90 5.26
C LEU A 143 8.43 13.10 4.36
N TYR A 144 8.48 14.29 4.93
CA TYR A 144 8.70 15.52 4.18
C TYR A 144 10.17 15.67 3.74
N GLY A 145 11.11 15.58 4.68
CA GLY A 145 12.53 15.86 4.41
C GLY A 145 13.21 14.82 3.54
N CYS A 146 12.84 13.52 3.69
CA CYS A 146 13.48 12.43 2.93
C CYS A 146 12.64 11.96 1.73
N GLY A 147 11.41 12.41 1.56
CA GLY A 147 10.52 11.93 0.50
C GLY A 147 10.32 10.42 0.48
N CYS A 148 10.40 9.78 1.63
CA CYS A 148 10.22 8.33 1.74
C CYS A 148 8.74 7.95 1.58
N ARG A 149 8.49 6.77 0.99
CA ARG A 149 7.13 6.25 0.92
C ARG A 149 6.68 5.80 2.30
N VAL A 150 5.37 5.90 2.59
CA VAL A 150 4.81 5.43 3.88
C VAL A 150 5.19 3.97 4.18
N SER A 151 5.23 3.11 3.16
CA SER A 151 5.65 1.71 3.33
C SER A 151 7.13 1.56 3.66
N GLU A 152 7.99 2.42 3.13
CA GLU A 152 9.43 2.46 3.43
C GLU A 152 9.63 2.95 4.85
N LEU A 153 8.95 4.02 5.26
CA LEU A 153 8.98 4.55 6.63
C LEU A 153 8.53 3.50 7.66
N CYS A 154 7.42 2.81 7.41
CA CYS A 154 6.96 1.72 8.28
C CYS A 154 7.94 0.55 8.36
N GLY A 155 8.74 0.34 7.32
CA GLY A 155 9.74 -0.73 7.24
C GLY A 155 11.09 -0.41 7.89
N LEU A 156 11.30 0.84 8.36
CA LEU A 156 12.57 1.25 8.97
C LEU A 156 12.85 0.54 10.29
N ASP A 157 14.09 0.12 10.44
CA ASP A 157 14.69 -0.29 11.70
C ASP A 157 15.56 0.84 12.26
N VAL A 158 15.86 0.81 13.55
CA VAL A 158 16.73 1.82 14.19
C VAL A 158 18.09 1.92 13.48
N GLN A 159 18.64 0.79 13.09
CA GLN A 159 19.93 0.70 12.39
C GLN A 159 19.91 1.20 10.93
N ASP A 160 18.75 1.55 10.38
CA ASP A 160 18.67 2.11 9.03
C ASP A 160 18.97 3.62 9.01
N LEU A 161 18.99 4.28 10.18
CA LEU A 161 19.42 5.66 10.33
C LEU A 161 20.89 5.69 10.77
N ASP A 162 21.73 6.32 9.98
CA ASP A 162 23.07 6.72 10.35
C ASP A 162 23.04 8.22 10.71
N ALA A 163 23.05 8.51 12.01
CA ALA A 163 22.96 9.88 12.51
C ALA A 163 24.28 10.64 12.34
N ALA A 164 25.43 9.95 12.28
CA ALA A 164 26.73 10.59 12.08
C ALA A 164 26.91 11.06 10.65
N GLU A 165 26.49 10.22 9.69
CA GLU A 165 26.55 10.54 8.26
C GLU A 165 25.29 11.25 7.77
N ALA A 166 24.31 11.53 8.64
CA ALA A 166 23.03 12.14 8.30
C ALA A 166 22.34 11.43 7.12
N THR A 167 22.31 10.07 7.13
CA THR A 167 21.74 9.27 6.04
C THR A 167 20.71 8.26 6.54
N LEU A 168 19.73 7.96 5.68
CA LEU A 168 18.69 6.99 5.93
C LEU A 168 18.66 5.94 4.82
N ARG A 169 18.73 4.67 5.17
CA ARG A 169 18.65 3.54 4.24
C ARG A 169 17.20 3.14 4.03
N LEU A 170 16.67 3.40 2.84
CA LEU A 170 15.32 3.05 2.45
C LEU A 170 15.31 1.75 1.62
N ARG A 171 14.39 0.84 1.96
CA ARG A 171 14.19 -0.43 1.26
C ARG A 171 12.92 -0.33 0.41
N GLY A 172 13.10 -0.30 -0.92
CA GLY A 172 12.01 -0.17 -1.89
C GLY A 172 11.52 -1.51 -2.48
N LYS A 173 10.68 -1.40 -3.51
CA LYS A 173 10.15 -2.55 -4.25
C LYS A 173 11.29 -3.38 -4.88
N GLY A 174 11.19 -4.71 -4.80
CA GLY A 174 12.17 -5.63 -5.40
C GLY A 174 13.49 -5.72 -4.62
N ARG A 175 13.47 -5.47 -3.31
CA ARG A 175 14.66 -5.45 -2.43
C ARG A 175 15.72 -4.40 -2.80
N LYS A 176 15.38 -3.44 -3.67
CA LYS A 176 16.27 -2.32 -3.99
C LYS A 176 16.42 -1.42 -2.77
N GLN A 177 17.66 -1.05 -2.46
CA GLN A 177 17.98 -0.12 -1.38
C GLN A 177 18.50 1.19 -1.96
N ARG A 178 18.21 2.30 -1.26
CA ARG A 178 18.82 3.59 -1.55
C ARG A 178 19.14 4.30 -0.25
N LEU A 179 20.21 5.05 -0.24
CA LEU A 179 20.53 6.01 0.81
C LEU A 179 19.95 7.37 0.41
N VAL A 180 19.37 8.06 1.38
CA VAL A 180 18.85 9.42 1.23
C VAL A 180 19.43 10.30 2.33
N PRO A 181 19.77 11.55 2.06
CA PRO A 181 20.19 12.48 3.11
C PRO A 181 19.02 12.80 4.03
N VAL A 182 19.31 13.04 5.30
CA VAL A 182 18.36 13.45 6.33
C VAL A 182 18.70 14.87 6.77
N GLY A 183 17.76 15.79 6.58
CA GLY A 183 17.94 17.18 7.02
C GLY A 183 17.96 17.30 8.55
N GLU A 184 18.57 18.38 9.04
CA GLU A 184 18.74 18.64 10.47
C GLU A 184 17.43 18.59 11.26
N PRO A 185 16.29 19.20 10.83
CA PRO A 185 15.04 19.12 11.58
C PRO A 185 14.55 17.67 11.77
N ALA A 186 14.70 16.82 10.75
CA ALA A 186 14.31 15.42 10.82
C ALA A 186 15.23 14.62 11.75
N LEU A 187 16.55 14.89 11.71
CA LEU A 187 17.52 14.26 12.62
C LEU A 187 17.22 14.61 14.08
N GLU A 188 16.96 15.87 14.37
CA GLU A 188 16.61 16.32 15.73
C GLU A 188 15.33 15.68 16.22
N ALA A 189 14.28 15.68 15.40
CA ALA A 189 13.00 15.07 15.75
C ALA A 189 13.14 13.57 16.03
N VAL A 190 13.86 12.83 15.18
CA VAL A 190 14.13 11.40 15.39
C VAL A 190 15.00 11.19 16.64
N ALA A 191 16.04 12.00 16.86
CA ALA A 191 16.90 11.90 18.04
C ALA A 191 16.12 12.12 19.35
N ARG A 192 15.21 13.11 19.38
CA ARG A 192 14.31 13.35 20.52
C ARG A 192 13.37 12.15 20.76
N TYR A 193 12.79 11.62 19.69
CA TYR A 193 11.95 10.43 19.80
C TYR A 193 12.74 9.22 20.31
N LEU A 194 13.93 8.95 19.78
CA LEU A 194 14.76 7.82 20.20
C LEU A 194 15.21 7.92 21.66
N ARG A 195 15.51 9.13 22.15
CA ARG A 195 15.94 9.34 23.54
C ARG A 195 14.79 9.26 24.55
N SER A 196 13.66 9.88 24.24
CA SER A 196 12.60 10.10 25.24
C SER A 196 11.28 9.40 24.92
N GLY A 197 10.90 9.24 23.66
CA GLY A 197 9.62 8.66 23.29
C GLY A 197 9.66 7.15 23.07
N ARG A 198 10.65 6.69 22.30
CA ARG A 198 10.74 5.28 21.92
C ARG A 198 10.93 4.32 23.09
N PRO A 199 11.78 4.60 24.11
CA PRO A 199 11.95 3.70 25.25
C PRO A 199 10.64 3.45 26.01
N GLU A 200 9.81 4.48 26.19
CA GLU A 200 8.52 4.34 26.87
C GLU A 200 7.52 3.51 26.05
N LEU A 201 7.54 3.65 24.71
CA LEU A 201 6.67 2.86 23.82
C LEU A 201 7.16 1.40 23.66
N ALA A 202 8.46 1.15 23.74
CA ALA A 202 9.04 -0.17 23.54
C ALA A 202 8.74 -1.14 24.67
N GLY A 203 8.61 -0.64 25.91
CA GLY A 203 8.46 -1.48 27.10
C GLY A 203 9.64 -2.45 27.24
N GLN A 204 9.36 -3.65 27.78
CA GLN A 204 10.39 -4.67 28.05
C GLN A 204 10.87 -5.44 26.81
N LYS A 205 10.15 -5.40 25.68
CA LYS A 205 10.49 -6.11 24.44
C LYS A 205 10.73 -5.09 23.33
N ALA A 206 11.99 -4.74 23.11
CA ALA A 206 12.38 -3.85 22.01
C ALA A 206 12.20 -4.55 20.64
N ASP A 207 11.25 -4.07 19.83
CA ASP A 207 11.21 -4.34 18.39
C ASP A 207 12.36 -3.57 17.71
N ALA A 208 12.97 -4.13 16.68
CA ALA A 208 14.00 -3.44 15.89
C ALA A 208 13.45 -2.21 15.13
N ALA A 209 12.13 -2.12 14.98
CA ALA A 209 11.46 -1.04 14.27
C ALA A 209 11.84 0.34 14.82
N LEU A 210 12.11 1.28 13.91
CA LEU A 210 12.34 2.67 14.28
C LEU A 210 11.09 3.27 14.95
N PHE A 211 9.93 3.11 14.34
CA PHE A 211 8.67 3.66 14.85
C PHE A 211 7.74 2.61 15.44
N LEU A 212 7.34 2.83 16.68
CA LEU A 212 6.50 1.92 17.46
C LEU A 212 5.10 2.49 17.69
N ASN A 213 4.12 1.61 17.73
CA ASN A 213 2.77 1.95 18.22
C ASN A 213 2.75 1.90 19.77
N GLN A 214 1.60 2.25 20.36
CA GLN A 214 1.42 2.24 21.82
C GLN A 214 1.53 0.85 22.48
N ARG A 215 1.58 -0.23 21.69
CA ARG A 215 1.77 -1.61 22.16
C ARG A 215 3.20 -2.10 21.97
N GLY A 216 4.15 -1.21 21.66
CA GLY A 216 5.55 -1.54 21.42
C GLY A 216 5.81 -2.30 20.11
N LYS A 217 4.87 -2.32 19.17
CA LYS A 217 5.00 -3.00 17.89
C LYS A 217 5.22 -2.01 16.75
N ARG A 218 5.84 -2.47 15.68
CA ARG A 218 6.03 -1.72 14.43
C ARG A 218 4.74 -1.03 13.97
N LEU A 219 4.84 0.21 13.54
CA LEU A 219 3.72 0.96 12.98
C LEU A 219 3.24 0.37 11.65
N THR A 220 1.94 0.44 11.43
CA THR A 220 1.32 0.06 10.16
C THR A 220 1.10 1.29 9.27
N ARG A 221 0.95 1.06 7.96
CA ARG A 221 0.58 2.11 7.01
C ARG A 221 -0.72 2.81 7.38
N VAL A 222 -1.69 2.06 7.91
CA VAL A 222 -2.97 2.61 8.38
C VAL A 222 -2.75 3.57 9.53
N SER A 223 -1.89 3.22 10.50
CA SER A 223 -1.56 4.10 11.62
C SER A 223 -0.95 5.43 11.16
N VAL A 224 -0.01 5.39 10.20
CA VAL A 224 0.61 6.61 9.65
C VAL A 224 -0.42 7.44 8.86
N TRP A 225 -1.27 6.79 8.07
CA TRP A 225 -2.35 7.47 7.35
C TRP A 225 -3.31 8.20 8.32
N THR A 226 -3.74 7.52 9.40
CA THR A 226 -4.61 8.10 10.43
C THR A 226 -3.95 9.28 11.12
N LEU A 227 -2.65 9.18 11.41
CA LEU A 227 -1.85 10.28 11.95
C LEU A 227 -1.87 11.49 11.02
N ILE A 228 -1.55 11.31 9.73
CA ILE A 228 -1.51 12.41 8.75
C ILE A 228 -2.89 13.07 8.62
N LYS A 229 -3.97 12.27 8.57
CA LYS A 229 -5.33 12.79 8.51
C LYS A 229 -5.69 13.61 9.75
N LYS A 230 -5.35 13.13 10.95
CA LYS A 230 -5.58 13.84 12.20
C LYS A 230 -4.77 15.15 12.25
N ALA A 231 -3.48 15.10 11.93
CA ALA A 231 -2.61 16.28 11.88
C ALA A 231 -3.12 17.29 10.84
N GLY A 232 -3.51 16.83 9.65
CA GLY A 232 -4.10 17.68 8.61
C GLY A 232 -5.36 18.39 9.05
N SER A 233 -6.26 17.69 9.76
CA SER A 233 -7.46 18.29 10.34
C SER A 233 -7.12 19.37 11.37
N VAL A 234 -6.17 19.12 12.27
CA VAL A 234 -5.69 20.09 13.27
C VAL A 234 -5.05 21.31 12.61
N ALA A 235 -4.25 21.08 11.55
CA ALA A 235 -3.60 22.15 10.78
C ALA A 235 -4.55 22.92 9.84
N GLY A 236 -5.85 22.58 9.82
CA GLY A 236 -6.83 23.21 8.94
C GLY A 236 -6.61 22.93 7.45
N LEU A 237 -6.09 21.76 7.11
CA LEU A 237 -5.85 21.36 5.72
C LEU A 237 -7.13 20.74 5.10
N PRO A 238 -7.30 20.84 3.76
CA PRO A 238 -8.41 20.20 3.07
C PRO A 238 -8.41 18.67 3.25
N GLU A 239 -9.59 18.06 3.35
CA GLU A 239 -9.73 16.59 3.51
C GLU A 239 -9.12 15.76 2.38
N THR A 240 -8.85 16.37 1.23
CA THR A 240 -8.29 15.73 0.03
C THR A 240 -6.77 15.53 0.09
N VAL A 241 -6.16 15.94 1.17
CA VAL A 241 -4.71 15.79 1.41
C VAL A 241 -4.39 14.45 2.08
#